data_50fcf79ebf82398034bfd1d4d86ca29d
#
_entry.id   50fcf79ebf82398034bfd1d4d86ca29d
#
_cell.length_a   1.000
_cell.length_b   1.000
_cell.length_c   1.000
_cell.angle_alpha   90.00
_cell.angle_beta   90.00
_cell.angle_gamma   90.00
#
_symmetry.space_group_name_H-M   'P 1'
#
loop_
_entity.id
_entity.type
_entity.pdbx_description
1 polymer ?
#
loop_
_entity_poly.entity_id
_entity_poly.type
_entity_poly.pdbx_seq_one_letter_code
_entity_poly.pdbx_strand_id
1 'polypeptide(L)'
;STLPGRILRYPALDGRQGLWGFNGILVGCAFPTFMSNTPAMWLALILCSALTVWVRNGMNRILAPMRVNSFTFPFVFCTWIFLAAARTMHGLAPDNMADPALPATMSSASALGFDTFVLGWLRGVSQVFLIDSWPTGVLFLLGLAVCSRWAALWAAAGSALAMCIALLFGASAGEIAHGLYGYSPVLTAIALATVFYRPNLRSSVWAVLGIIVTVFIQAAMNVMLSPLGLATLTAPFCVATWLFLLPILKLDSREKPDHTDWYKSHKEPRGNSRRKRKPQ
;
A
#
# COMPACT_ATOMS: atom_id res chain seq x y z
N SER A 1 -7.67 -4.45 15.33
CA SER A 1 -6.40 -5.12 15.01
C SER A 1 -5.37 -5.05 16.15
N THR A 2 -5.26 -3.96 16.89
CA THR A 2 -4.27 -3.82 17.97
C THR A 2 -4.49 -4.80 19.13
N LEU A 3 -5.75 -5.06 19.50
CA LEU A 3 -6.09 -5.98 20.59
C LEU A 3 -5.62 -7.42 20.33
N PRO A 4 -5.86 -8.05 19.16
CA PRO A 4 -5.30 -9.37 18.86
C PRO A 4 -3.77 -9.44 18.97
N GLY A 5 -3.04 -8.42 18.56
CA GLY A 5 -1.58 -8.37 18.70
C GLY A 5 -1.12 -8.43 20.16
N ARG A 6 -1.87 -7.81 21.07
CA ARG A 6 -1.63 -7.90 22.52
C ARG A 6 -1.95 -9.29 23.09
N ILE A 7 -3.11 -9.85 22.73
CA ILE A 7 -3.55 -11.17 23.20
C ILE A 7 -2.57 -12.26 22.76
N LEU A 8 -2.10 -12.20 21.51
CA LEU A 8 -1.16 -13.15 20.91
C LEU A 8 0.31 -12.88 21.33
N ARG A 9 0.55 -11.88 22.17
CA ARG A 9 1.90 -11.53 22.70
C ARG A 9 2.93 -11.30 21.60
N TYR A 10 2.54 -10.65 20.50
CA TYR A 10 3.48 -10.26 19.46
C TYR A 10 4.43 -9.15 19.94
N PRO A 11 5.56 -8.90 19.24
CA PRO A 11 6.55 -7.95 19.70
C PRO A 11 5.97 -6.58 20.03
N ALA A 12 6.12 -6.11 21.27
CA ALA A 12 5.53 -4.85 21.75
C ALA A 12 6.01 -3.62 20.94
N LEU A 13 7.22 -3.69 20.36
CA LEU A 13 7.77 -2.64 19.52
C LEU A 13 6.93 -2.41 18.26
N ASP A 14 6.50 -3.49 17.60
CA ASP A 14 5.61 -3.41 16.43
C ASP A 14 4.28 -2.72 16.79
N GLY A 15 3.77 -2.98 17.99
CA GLY A 15 2.56 -2.32 18.49
C GLY A 15 2.75 -0.82 18.73
N ARG A 16 3.89 -0.41 19.29
CA ARG A 16 4.22 1.01 19.51
C ARG A 16 4.43 1.78 18.21
N GLN A 17 4.87 1.10 17.17
CA GLN A 17 5.05 1.67 15.83
C GLN A 17 3.78 1.64 14.97
N GLY A 18 2.64 1.19 15.51
CA GLY A 18 1.38 1.09 14.77
C GLY A 18 1.30 -0.07 13.78
N LEU A 19 2.34 -0.93 13.72
CA LEU A 19 2.43 -2.02 12.74
C LEU A 19 1.40 -3.13 12.96
N TRP A 20 0.74 -3.18 14.12
CA TRP A 20 -0.41 -4.07 14.34
C TRP A 20 -1.72 -3.49 13.81
N GLY A 21 -1.78 -2.16 13.64
CA GLY A 21 -3.02 -1.44 13.37
C GLY A 21 -3.27 -1.08 11.92
N PHE A 22 -2.21 -0.77 11.15
CA PHE A 22 -2.39 -0.13 9.84
C PHE A 22 -3.16 -0.99 8.82
N ASN A 23 -2.95 -2.31 8.78
CA ASN A 23 -3.73 -3.20 7.92
C ASN A 23 -5.21 -3.21 8.32
N GLY A 24 -5.52 -3.18 9.61
CA GLY A 24 -6.89 -3.10 10.11
C GLY A 24 -7.57 -1.76 9.82
N ILE A 25 -6.82 -0.66 9.78
CA ILE A 25 -7.34 0.65 9.34
C ILE A 25 -7.77 0.57 7.87
N LEU A 26 -6.96 -0.02 7.01
CA LEU A 26 -7.29 -0.21 5.59
C LEU A 26 -8.54 -1.10 5.40
N VAL A 27 -8.70 -2.17 6.20
CA VAL A 27 -9.95 -2.94 6.24
C VAL A 27 -11.13 -2.06 6.62
N GLY A 28 -10.93 -1.18 7.63
CA GLY A 28 -11.96 -0.22 8.07
C GLY A 28 -12.39 0.76 6.98
N CYS A 29 -11.51 1.10 6.04
CA CYS A 29 -11.85 1.90 4.87
C CYS A 29 -12.53 1.05 3.78
N ALA A 30 -12.02 -0.16 3.52
CA ALA A 30 -12.47 -0.99 2.40
C ALA A 30 -13.91 -1.53 2.60
N PHE A 31 -14.26 -1.99 3.79
CA PHE A 31 -15.56 -2.61 4.01
C PHE A 31 -16.74 -1.66 3.75
N PRO A 32 -16.78 -0.43 4.32
CA PRO A 32 -17.84 0.51 4.01
C PRO A 32 -17.83 1.02 2.56
N THR A 33 -16.69 0.89 1.86
CA THR A 33 -16.59 1.26 0.44
C THR A 33 -17.24 0.21 -0.47
N PHE A 34 -17.12 -1.09 -0.13
CA PHE A 34 -17.51 -2.19 -1.00
C PHE A 34 -18.72 -2.99 -0.53
N MET A 35 -19.19 -2.75 0.69
CA MET A 35 -20.32 -3.49 1.29
C MET A 35 -21.34 -2.54 1.87
N SER A 36 -22.61 -2.92 1.80
CA SER A 36 -23.72 -2.19 2.43
C SER A 36 -23.53 -2.12 3.95
N ASN A 37 -23.96 -1.00 4.54
CA ASN A 37 -23.87 -0.77 5.97
C ASN A 37 -24.86 -1.62 6.76
N THR A 38 -24.47 -2.85 7.11
CA THR A 38 -25.26 -3.80 7.88
C THR A 38 -24.54 -4.21 9.17
N PRO A 39 -25.25 -4.68 10.21
CA PRO A 39 -24.59 -5.22 11.42
C PRO A 39 -23.63 -6.38 11.09
N ALA A 40 -23.97 -7.23 10.12
CA ALA A 40 -23.12 -8.33 9.67
C ALA A 40 -21.81 -7.81 9.05
N MET A 41 -21.86 -6.75 8.24
CA MET A 41 -20.66 -6.10 7.69
C MET A 41 -19.75 -5.61 8.82
N TRP A 42 -20.28 -4.99 9.89
CA TRP A 42 -19.46 -4.53 11.02
C TRP A 42 -18.80 -5.68 11.78
N LEU A 43 -19.52 -6.79 11.99
CA LEU A 43 -18.95 -7.99 12.60
C LEU A 43 -17.84 -8.58 11.73
N ALA A 44 -18.07 -8.69 10.42
CA ALA A 44 -17.08 -9.15 9.45
C ALA A 44 -15.85 -8.24 9.40
N LEU A 45 -16.02 -6.91 9.46
CA LEU A 45 -14.94 -5.93 9.54
C LEU A 45 -14.06 -6.16 10.78
N ILE A 46 -14.67 -6.36 11.95
CA ILE A 46 -13.93 -6.64 13.19
C ILE A 46 -13.12 -7.92 13.05
N LEU A 47 -13.73 -8.98 12.52
CA LEU A 47 -13.08 -10.28 12.31
C LEU A 47 -11.94 -10.17 11.30
N CYS A 48 -12.18 -9.54 10.14
CA CYS A 48 -11.17 -9.33 9.11
C CYS A 48 -10.00 -8.50 9.63
N SER A 49 -10.28 -7.39 10.35
CA SER A 49 -9.24 -6.55 10.97
C SER A 49 -8.40 -7.31 12.00
N ALA A 50 -9.01 -8.21 12.76
CA ALA A 50 -8.28 -9.08 13.69
C ALA A 50 -7.38 -10.08 12.95
N LEU A 51 -7.91 -10.69 11.88
CA LEU A 51 -7.21 -11.67 11.06
C LEU A 51 -5.96 -11.08 10.39
N THR A 52 -6.00 -9.81 9.98
CA THR A 52 -4.82 -9.14 9.35
C THR A 52 -3.57 -9.19 10.22
N VAL A 53 -3.71 -9.11 11.53
CA VAL A 53 -2.56 -9.15 12.46
C VAL A 53 -1.91 -10.54 12.46
N TRP A 54 -2.73 -11.56 12.45
CA TRP A 54 -2.26 -12.95 12.40
C TRP A 54 -1.58 -13.24 11.06
N VAL A 55 -2.26 -12.93 9.95
CA VAL A 55 -1.73 -13.12 8.60
C VAL A 55 -0.41 -12.36 8.42
N ARG A 56 -0.34 -11.10 8.88
CA ARG A 56 0.89 -10.30 8.86
C ARG A 56 2.05 -11.02 9.55
N ASN A 57 1.80 -11.56 10.73
CA ASN A 57 2.85 -12.24 11.48
C ASN A 57 3.31 -13.53 10.77
N GLY A 58 2.37 -14.31 10.24
CA GLY A 58 2.68 -15.51 9.45
C GLY A 58 3.48 -15.18 8.19
N MET A 59 3.02 -14.21 7.41
CA MET A 59 3.71 -13.78 6.18
C MET A 59 5.10 -13.22 6.47
N ASN A 60 5.26 -12.39 7.50
CA ASN A 60 6.58 -11.86 7.86
C ASN A 60 7.56 -12.96 8.27
N ARG A 61 7.09 -14.06 8.85
CA ARG A 61 7.94 -15.21 9.14
C ARG A 61 8.41 -15.92 7.86
N ILE A 62 7.53 -16.06 6.87
CA ILE A 62 7.85 -16.66 5.58
C ILE A 62 8.81 -15.77 4.79
N LEU A 63 8.59 -14.45 4.81
CA LEU A 63 9.37 -13.45 4.06
C LEU A 63 10.69 -13.05 4.73
N ALA A 64 10.86 -13.37 6.02
CA ALA A 64 12.07 -13.01 6.78
C ALA A 64 13.40 -13.49 6.15
N PRO A 65 13.51 -14.71 5.59
CA PRO A 65 14.73 -15.13 4.91
C PRO A 65 15.06 -14.29 3.68
N MET A 66 14.05 -13.75 3.00
CA MET A 66 14.20 -12.88 1.83
C MET A 66 14.43 -11.41 2.21
N ARG A 67 14.46 -11.09 3.50
CA ARG A 67 14.66 -9.73 4.04
C ARG A 67 13.64 -8.71 3.56
N VAL A 68 12.42 -9.12 3.27
CA VAL A 68 11.30 -8.27 2.90
C VAL A 68 10.13 -8.46 3.87
N ASN A 69 9.22 -7.49 3.90
CA ASN A 69 8.05 -7.50 4.75
C ASN A 69 6.76 -7.76 3.95
N SER A 70 5.70 -8.12 4.64
CA SER A 70 4.37 -8.33 4.02
C SER A 70 3.66 -7.03 3.60
N PHE A 71 4.15 -5.86 3.99
CA PHE A 71 3.56 -4.54 3.72
C PHE A 71 2.06 -4.51 4.05
N THR A 72 1.24 -4.08 3.09
CA THR A 72 -0.22 -4.07 3.19
C THR A 72 -0.87 -5.35 2.64
N PHE A 73 -0.10 -6.34 2.20
CA PHE A 73 -0.67 -7.56 1.63
C PHE A 73 -1.58 -8.36 2.61
N PRO A 74 -1.35 -8.38 3.94
CA PRO A 74 -2.32 -8.97 4.87
C PRO A 74 -3.70 -8.33 4.80
N PHE A 75 -3.78 -7.00 4.62
CA PHE A 75 -5.04 -6.31 4.34
C PHE A 75 -5.65 -6.79 3.03
N VAL A 76 -4.86 -6.80 1.94
CA VAL A 76 -5.32 -7.22 0.62
C VAL A 76 -5.90 -8.64 0.66
N PHE A 77 -5.13 -9.58 1.17
CA PHE A 77 -5.51 -11.00 1.22
C PHE A 77 -6.76 -11.24 2.05
N CYS A 78 -6.80 -10.68 3.28
CA CYS A 78 -7.98 -10.84 4.13
C CYS A 78 -9.21 -10.18 3.50
N THR A 79 -9.08 -8.95 2.96
CA THR A 79 -10.18 -8.24 2.33
C THR A 79 -10.72 -9.00 1.12
N TRP A 80 -9.87 -9.53 0.26
CA TRP A 80 -10.31 -10.36 -0.89
C TRP A 80 -11.15 -11.57 -0.46
N ILE A 81 -10.76 -12.27 0.62
CA ILE A 81 -11.55 -13.40 1.13
C ILE A 81 -12.96 -12.94 1.51
N PHE A 82 -13.08 -11.83 2.24
CA PHE A 82 -14.40 -11.35 2.69
C PHE A 82 -15.21 -10.75 1.55
N LEU A 83 -14.61 -10.02 0.61
CA LEU A 83 -15.29 -9.50 -0.58
C LEU A 83 -15.79 -10.64 -1.49
N ALA A 84 -14.97 -11.68 -1.68
CA ALA A 84 -15.42 -12.87 -2.43
C ALA A 84 -16.57 -13.59 -1.71
N ALA A 85 -16.49 -13.73 -0.38
CA ALA A 85 -17.56 -14.34 0.42
C ALA A 85 -18.87 -13.53 0.36
N ALA A 86 -18.78 -12.19 0.30
CA ALA A 86 -19.93 -11.31 0.18
C ALA A 86 -20.79 -11.58 -1.07
N ARG A 87 -20.20 -12.18 -2.12
CA ARG A 87 -20.92 -12.56 -3.34
C ARG A 87 -21.96 -13.67 -3.10
N THR A 88 -21.78 -14.48 -2.06
CA THR A 88 -22.65 -15.65 -1.76
C THR A 88 -23.33 -15.55 -0.40
N MET A 89 -22.90 -14.62 0.45
CA MET A 89 -23.44 -14.46 1.81
C MET A 89 -24.34 -13.22 1.87
N HIS A 90 -25.65 -13.41 1.81
CA HIS A 90 -26.64 -12.32 1.80
C HIS A 90 -26.52 -11.31 2.95
N GLY A 91 -26.00 -11.72 4.10
CA GLY A 91 -25.74 -10.82 5.24
C GLY A 91 -24.60 -9.82 5.00
N LEU A 92 -23.73 -10.09 4.02
CA LEU A 92 -22.61 -9.26 3.60
C LEU A 92 -22.89 -8.60 2.24
N ALA A 93 -24.10 -8.10 2.03
CA ALA A 93 -24.53 -7.58 0.73
C ALA A 93 -23.48 -6.66 0.09
N PRO A 94 -22.99 -6.97 -1.11
CA PRO A 94 -22.03 -6.12 -1.82
C PRO A 94 -22.69 -4.79 -2.19
N ASP A 95 -21.91 -3.72 -2.09
CA ASP A 95 -22.28 -2.35 -2.53
C ASP A 95 -21.04 -1.78 -3.21
N ASN A 96 -21.19 -1.05 -4.30
CA ASN A 96 -20.09 -0.48 -5.09
C ASN A 96 -18.97 -1.49 -5.50
N MET A 97 -19.24 -2.79 -5.48
CA MET A 97 -18.35 -3.79 -6.05
C MET A 97 -18.63 -3.92 -7.55
N ALA A 98 -17.57 -3.95 -8.35
CA ALA A 98 -17.71 -4.26 -9.76
C ALA A 98 -18.35 -5.64 -9.95
N ASP A 99 -19.25 -5.78 -10.92
CA ASP A 99 -19.76 -7.09 -11.28
C ASP A 99 -18.68 -7.95 -11.93
N PRO A 100 -18.71 -9.28 -11.69
CA PRO A 100 -17.84 -10.20 -12.40
C PRO A 100 -18.04 -10.06 -13.90
N ALA A 101 -16.99 -9.71 -14.62
CA ALA A 101 -17.04 -9.49 -16.04
C ALA A 101 -15.82 -10.06 -16.75
N LEU A 102 -15.98 -10.48 -17.99
CA LEU A 102 -14.83 -10.78 -18.83
C LEU A 102 -14.01 -9.49 -19.02
N PRO A 103 -12.68 -9.61 -19.15
CA PRO A 103 -11.83 -8.45 -19.42
C PRO A 103 -12.37 -7.65 -20.59
N ALA A 104 -12.69 -6.39 -20.36
CA ALA A 104 -13.22 -5.52 -21.42
C ALA A 104 -12.13 -5.31 -22.47
N THR A 105 -12.54 -5.33 -23.75
CA THR A 105 -11.72 -4.82 -24.83
C THR A 105 -11.49 -3.32 -24.61
N MET A 106 -10.31 -2.83 -25.01
CA MET A 106 -9.84 -1.47 -24.77
C MET A 106 -10.96 -0.41 -24.97
N SER A 107 -11.21 0.38 -23.92
CA SER A 107 -12.02 1.58 -24.06
C SER A 107 -11.24 2.63 -24.87
N SER A 108 -11.93 3.36 -25.76
CA SER A 108 -11.31 4.45 -26.49
C SER A 108 -10.73 5.47 -25.51
N ALA A 109 -9.46 5.83 -25.68
CA ALA A 109 -8.82 6.88 -24.92
C ALA A 109 -9.54 8.21 -25.17
N SER A 110 -10.19 8.75 -24.15
CA SER A 110 -10.74 10.10 -24.19
C SER A 110 -9.70 11.07 -23.64
N ALA A 111 -9.59 12.25 -24.25
CA ALA A 111 -8.69 13.29 -23.78
C ALA A 111 -9.13 13.78 -22.39
N LEU A 112 -8.19 13.79 -21.44
CA LEU A 112 -8.40 14.37 -20.11
C LEU A 112 -8.09 15.86 -20.15
N GLY A 113 -9.01 16.69 -19.62
CA GLY A 113 -8.72 18.09 -19.37
C GLY A 113 -7.67 18.26 -18.27
N PHE A 114 -6.94 19.38 -18.31
CA PHE A 114 -5.92 19.69 -17.32
C PHE A 114 -6.46 19.70 -15.88
N ASP A 115 -7.64 20.29 -15.67
CA ASP A 115 -8.28 20.32 -14.35
C ASP A 115 -8.59 18.91 -13.82
N THR A 116 -9.10 18.05 -14.69
CA THR A 116 -9.38 16.63 -14.36
C THR A 116 -8.10 15.88 -14.02
N PHE A 117 -7.00 16.17 -14.72
CA PHE A 117 -5.69 15.60 -14.41
C PHE A 117 -5.21 16.02 -13.00
N VAL A 118 -5.28 17.31 -12.68
CA VAL A 118 -4.85 17.82 -11.35
C VAL A 118 -5.69 17.22 -10.23
N LEU A 119 -7.01 17.16 -10.40
CA LEU A 119 -7.91 16.56 -9.42
C LEU A 119 -7.65 15.06 -9.27
N GLY A 120 -7.46 14.32 -10.36
CA GLY A 120 -7.12 12.91 -10.36
C GLY A 120 -5.77 12.63 -9.69
N TRP A 121 -4.78 13.48 -9.92
CA TRP A 121 -3.49 13.42 -9.25
C TRP A 121 -3.60 13.46 -7.72
N LEU A 122 -4.39 14.40 -7.18
CA LEU A 122 -4.65 14.50 -5.74
C LEU A 122 -5.50 13.34 -5.22
N ARG A 123 -6.49 12.90 -6.00
CA ARG A 123 -7.28 11.70 -5.69
C ARG A 123 -6.40 10.46 -5.61
N GLY A 124 -5.39 10.33 -6.48
CA GLY A 124 -4.42 9.23 -6.42
C GLY A 124 -3.72 9.11 -5.06
N VAL A 125 -3.47 10.23 -4.38
CA VAL A 125 -2.91 10.21 -3.02
C VAL A 125 -3.97 9.79 -1.99
N SER A 126 -5.20 10.28 -2.08
CA SER A 126 -6.28 9.92 -1.13
C SER A 126 -6.80 8.49 -1.32
N GLN A 127 -6.76 7.97 -2.53
CA GLN A 127 -7.16 6.59 -2.86
C GLN A 127 -6.31 5.50 -2.18
N VAL A 128 -5.17 5.84 -1.60
CA VAL A 128 -4.42 4.94 -0.71
C VAL A 128 -5.31 4.42 0.43
N PHE A 129 -6.27 5.24 0.88
CA PHE A 129 -7.27 4.89 1.89
C PHE A 129 -8.68 4.70 1.29
N LEU A 130 -8.78 4.47 -0.02
CA LEU A 130 -10.04 4.27 -0.74
C LEU A 130 -11.00 5.48 -0.63
N ILE A 131 -10.44 6.69 -0.57
CA ILE A 131 -11.18 7.94 -0.48
C ILE A 131 -11.05 8.69 -1.80
N ASP A 132 -12.13 8.78 -2.56
CA ASP A 132 -12.20 9.54 -3.81
C ASP A 132 -12.45 11.03 -3.53
N SER A 133 -11.43 11.72 -3.03
CA SER A 133 -11.54 13.12 -2.61
C SER A 133 -10.21 13.86 -2.78
N TRP A 134 -10.18 14.86 -3.66
CA TRP A 134 -8.99 15.68 -3.86
C TRP A 134 -8.58 16.52 -2.64
N PRO A 135 -9.50 17.09 -1.82
CA PRO A 135 -9.11 17.80 -0.60
C PRO A 135 -8.43 16.88 0.40
N THR A 136 -8.87 15.62 0.49
CA THR A 136 -8.23 14.60 1.33
C THR A 136 -6.82 14.31 0.84
N GLY A 137 -6.59 14.29 -0.48
CA GLY A 137 -5.25 14.14 -1.05
C GLY A 137 -4.31 15.26 -0.63
N VAL A 138 -4.79 16.51 -0.63
CA VAL A 138 -4.01 17.66 -0.12
C VAL A 138 -3.68 17.48 1.36
N LEU A 139 -4.66 17.14 2.18
CA LEU A 139 -4.44 16.90 3.62
C LEU A 139 -3.42 15.79 3.88
N PHE A 140 -3.46 14.71 3.09
CA PHE A 140 -2.49 13.63 3.22
C PHE A 140 -1.09 14.06 2.80
N LEU A 141 -0.94 14.85 1.74
CA LEU A 141 0.36 15.40 1.36
C LEU A 141 0.92 16.34 2.45
N LEU A 142 0.07 17.17 3.05
CA LEU A 142 0.47 18.03 4.17
C LEU A 142 0.88 17.19 5.39
N GLY A 143 0.12 16.17 5.75
CA GLY A 143 0.47 15.25 6.84
C GLY A 143 1.79 14.52 6.59
N LEU A 144 2.02 14.05 5.37
CA LEU A 144 3.29 13.45 4.97
C LEU A 144 4.44 14.46 5.04
N ALA A 145 4.23 15.73 4.63
CA ALA A 145 5.26 16.78 4.67
C ALA A 145 5.69 17.11 6.09
N VAL A 146 4.76 17.08 7.06
CA VAL A 146 5.09 17.24 8.48
C VAL A 146 5.96 16.09 8.99
N CYS A 147 5.68 14.87 8.55
CA CYS A 147 6.46 13.69 8.93
C CYS A 147 7.80 13.62 8.17
N SER A 148 7.76 13.78 6.85
CA SER A 148 8.92 13.73 5.96
C SER A 148 8.63 14.44 4.64
N ARG A 149 9.32 15.56 4.42
CA ARG A 149 9.21 16.30 3.15
C ARG A 149 9.56 15.46 1.92
N TRP A 150 10.51 14.51 2.07
CA TRP A 150 10.87 13.60 0.99
C TRP A 150 9.76 12.59 0.69
N ALA A 151 9.08 12.07 1.71
CA ALA A 151 7.94 11.17 1.53
C ALA A 151 6.77 11.90 0.83
N ALA A 152 6.47 13.15 1.21
CA ALA A 152 5.45 13.95 0.55
C ALA A 152 5.80 14.24 -0.91
N LEU A 153 7.06 14.61 -1.20
CA LEU A 153 7.52 14.85 -2.57
C LEU A 153 7.37 13.60 -3.43
N TRP A 154 7.82 12.45 -2.93
CA TRP A 154 7.72 11.19 -3.66
C TRP A 154 6.30 10.66 -3.77
N ALA A 155 5.42 10.94 -2.80
CA ALA A 155 3.99 10.65 -2.92
C ALA A 155 3.36 11.44 -4.07
N ALA A 156 3.61 12.76 -4.10
CA ALA A 156 3.11 13.63 -5.14
C ALA A 156 3.67 13.25 -6.53
N ALA A 157 4.99 13.05 -6.63
CA ALA A 157 5.63 12.65 -7.87
C ALA A 157 5.18 11.26 -8.33
N GLY A 158 4.98 10.31 -7.41
CA GLY A 158 4.54 8.95 -7.71
C GLY A 158 3.16 8.92 -8.35
N SER A 159 2.19 9.67 -7.79
CA SER A 159 0.86 9.79 -8.37
C SER A 159 0.89 10.48 -9.74
N ALA A 160 1.59 11.61 -9.86
CA ALA A 160 1.66 12.36 -11.13
C ALA A 160 2.30 11.54 -12.25
N LEU A 161 3.46 10.93 -11.97
CA LEU A 161 4.18 10.11 -12.95
C LEU A 161 3.35 8.90 -13.38
N ALA A 162 2.69 8.24 -12.44
CA ALA A 162 1.83 7.09 -12.74
C ALA A 162 0.68 7.47 -13.67
N MET A 163 0.04 8.61 -13.43
CA MET A 163 -1.03 9.10 -14.31
C MET A 163 -0.51 9.45 -15.70
N CYS A 164 0.66 10.09 -15.80
CA CYS A 164 1.30 10.36 -17.09
C CYS A 164 1.58 9.07 -17.86
N ILE A 165 2.06 8.03 -17.17
CA ILE A 165 2.32 6.72 -17.79
C ILE A 165 1.00 6.07 -18.22
N ALA A 166 -0.03 6.08 -17.37
CA ALA A 166 -1.34 5.52 -17.69
C ALA A 166 -1.96 6.22 -18.92
N LEU A 167 -1.84 7.54 -19.03
CA LEU A 167 -2.27 8.32 -20.19
C LEU A 167 -1.46 7.97 -21.44
N LEU A 168 -0.13 7.88 -21.32
CA LEU A 168 0.76 7.55 -22.44
C LEU A 168 0.41 6.20 -23.07
N PHE A 169 0.02 5.22 -22.24
CA PHE A 169 -0.36 3.88 -22.68
C PHE A 169 -1.87 3.70 -22.90
N GLY A 170 -2.66 4.79 -22.88
CA GLY A 170 -4.06 4.77 -23.25
C GLY A 170 -4.97 4.07 -22.25
N ALA A 171 -4.67 4.13 -20.95
CA ALA A 171 -5.55 3.61 -19.90
C ALA A 171 -6.86 4.43 -19.83
N SER A 172 -7.91 3.84 -19.22
CA SER A 172 -9.22 4.45 -19.09
C SER A 172 -9.14 5.84 -18.45
N ALA A 173 -9.65 6.85 -19.15
CA ALA A 173 -9.69 8.23 -18.67
C ALA A 173 -10.51 8.38 -17.38
N GLY A 174 -11.58 7.60 -17.23
CA GLY A 174 -12.37 7.55 -15.99
C GLY A 174 -11.56 7.05 -14.80
N GLU A 175 -10.84 5.94 -14.95
CA GLU A 175 -9.99 5.40 -13.87
C GLU A 175 -8.87 6.37 -13.49
N ILE A 176 -8.28 7.07 -14.49
CA ILE A 176 -7.26 8.10 -14.26
C ILE A 176 -7.88 9.30 -13.51
N ALA A 177 -9.05 9.77 -13.90
CA ALA A 177 -9.74 10.89 -13.25
C ALA A 177 -10.09 10.62 -11.78
N HIS A 178 -10.38 9.36 -11.43
CA HIS A 178 -10.60 8.91 -10.05
C HIS A 178 -9.30 8.56 -9.31
N GLY A 179 -8.12 8.73 -9.93
CA GLY A 179 -6.83 8.50 -9.31
C GLY A 179 -6.46 7.02 -9.10
N LEU A 180 -7.19 6.09 -9.76
CA LEU A 180 -7.02 4.64 -9.57
C LEU A 180 -5.68 4.09 -10.06
N TYR A 181 -4.99 4.81 -10.93
CA TYR A 181 -3.61 4.49 -11.32
C TYR A 181 -2.55 5.13 -10.42
N GLY A 182 -2.94 6.06 -9.51
CA GLY A 182 -2.01 6.84 -8.68
C GLY A 182 -1.63 6.16 -7.36
N TYR A 183 -2.58 5.53 -6.67
CA TYR A 183 -2.43 5.16 -5.25
C TYR A 183 -1.37 4.08 -4.98
N SER A 184 -1.30 3.02 -5.78
CA SER A 184 -0.26 1.99 -5.61
C SER A 184 1.14 2.53 -5.94
N PRO A 185 1.34 3.32 -7.03
CA PRO A 185 2.61 3.99 -7.29
C PRO A 185 3.03 5.01 -6.22
N VAL A 186 2.10 5.71 -5.56
CA VAL A 186 2.39 6.57 -4.39
C VAL A 186 3.10 5.78 -3.31
N LEU A 187 2.58 4.61 -2.95
CA LEU A 187 3.16 3.74 -1.93
C LEU A 187 4.52 3.18 -2.36
N THR A 188 4.64 2.75 -3.63
CA THR A 188 5.90 2.25 -4.19
C THR A 188 6.98 3.35 -4.21
N ALA A 189 6.61 4.57 -4.59
CA ALA A 189 7.52 5.71 -4.60
C ALA A 189 8.07 6.02 -3.20
N ILE A 190 7.20 6.12 -2.20
CA ILE A 190 7.60 6.34 -0.80
C ILE A 190 8.49 5.20 -0.33
N ALA A 191 8.10 3.94 -0.57
CA ALA A 191 8.83 2.76 -0.12
C ALA A 191 10.26 2.75 -0.68
N LEU A 192 10.42 2.87 -2.00
CA LEU A 192 11.72 2.74 -2.66
C LEU A 192 12.60 3.98 -2.52
N ALA A 193 12.02 5.19 -2.47
CA ALA A 193 12.83 6.40 -2.42
C ALA A 193 13.15 6.88 -1.00
N THR A 194 12.41 6.45 0.03
CA THR A 194 12.54 7.05 1.37
C THR A 194 12.57 6.06 2.52
N VAL A 195 11.90 4.89 2.38
CA VAL A 195 11.78 3.92 3.49
C VAL A 195 12.89 2.88 3.44
N PHE A 196 13.06 2.21 2.29
CA PHE A 196 13.99 1.10 2.15
C PHE A 196 15.37 1.52 1.64
N TYR A 197 15.46 2.64 0.92
CA TYR A 197 16.71 3.21 0.47
C TYR A 197 16.83 4.65 0.95
N ARG A 198 18.07 5.11 1.18
CA ARG A 198 18.33 6.52 1.48
C ARG A 198 18.11 7.36 0.22
N PRO A 199 17.50 8.57 0.35
CA PRO A 199 17.30 9.45 -0.78
C PRO A 199 18.64 9.82 -1.46
N ASN A 200 18.83 9.36 -2.68
CA ASN A 200 19.96 9.68 -3.56
C ASN A 200 19.54 9.49 -5.02
N LEU A 201 20.38 9.89 -5.97
CA LEU A 201 20.03 9.79 -7.40
C LEU A 201 19.75 8.35 -7.84
N ARG A 202 20.51 7.37 -7.34
CA ARG A 202 20.32 5.96 -7.72
C ARG A 202 19.00 5.40 -7.18
N SER A 203 18.68 5.68 -5.92
CA SER A 203 17.39 5.28 -5.34
C SER A 203 16.22 6.01 -6.00
N SER A 204 16.41 7.26 -6.45
CA SER A 204 15.41 8.00 -7.21
C SER A 204 15.12 7.35 -8.56
N VAL A 205 16.16 7.00 -9.33
CA VAL A 205 15.98 6.27 -10.59
C VAL A 205 15.30 4.91 -10.35
N TRP A 206 15.71 4.21 -9.30
CA TRP A 206 15.12 2.92 -8.93
C TRP A 206 13.63 3.05 -8.56
N ALA A 207 13.27 4.11 -7.82
CA ALA A 207 11.89 4.43 -7.48
C ALA A 207 11.06 4.78 -8.72
N VAL A 208 11.60 5.56 -9.66
CA VAL A 208 10.92 5.87 -10.94
C VAL A 208 10.63 4.58 -11.73
N LEU A 209 11.60 3.67 -11.84
CA LEU A 209 11.37 2.37 -12.47
C LEU A 209 10.31 1.56 -11.72
N GLY A 210 10.33 1.60 -10.39
CA GLY A 210 9.32 0.96 -9.55
C GLY A 210 7.91 1.52 -9.80
N ILE A 211 7.77 2.84 -9.93
CA ILE A 211 6.49 3.50 -10.28
C ILE A 211 5.99 2.99 -11.63
N ILE A 212 6.85 3.00 -12.67
CA ILE A 212 6.50 2.54 -14.02
C ILE A 212 5.98 1.09 -13.96
N VAL A 213 6.73 0.20 -13.34
CA VAL A 213 6.34 -1.22 -13.22
C VAL A 213 5.05 -1.39 -12.42
N THR A 214 4.84 -0.56 -11.38
CA THR A 214 3.60 -0.61 -10.58
C THR A 214 2.37 -0.28 -11.43
N VAL A 215 2.44 0.68 -12.36
CA VAL A 215 1.33 1.01 -13.28
C VAL A 215 0.97 -0.21 -14.15
N PHE A 216 1.96 -0.91 -14.71
CA PHE A 216 1.70 -2.11 -15.51
C PHE A 216 1.14 -3.27 -14.66
N ILE A 217 1.67 -3.47 -13.45
CA ILE A 217 1.12 -4.47 -12.52
C ILE A 217 -0.33 -4.12 -12.15
N GLN A 218 -0.64 -2.84 -11.91
CA GLN A 218 -2.01 -2.36 -11.65
C GLN A 218 -2.94 -2.70 -12.82
N ALA A 219 -2.55 -2.37 -14.04
CA ALA A 219 -3.33 -2.67 -15.23
C ALA A 219 -3.54 -4.19 -15.43
N ALA A 220 -2.49 -4.98 -15.27
CA ALA A 220 -2.56 -6.43 -15.37
C ALA A 220 -3.48 -7.04 -14.30
N MET A 221 -3.37 -6.58 -13.06
CA MET A 221 -4.21 -7.08 -11.96
C MET A 221 -5.68 -6.65 -12.10
N ASN A 222 -5.97 -5.47 -12.68
CA ASN A 222 -7.34 -5.08 -13.02
C ASN A 222 -7.97 -6.11 -13.96
N VAL A 223 -7.24 -6.53 -14.99
CA VAL A 223 -7.69 -7.58 -15.94
C VAL A 223 -7.85 -8.93 -15.25
N MET A 224 -6.87 -9.34 -14.43
CA MET A 224 -6.87 -10.65 -13.76
C MET A 224 -8.00 -10.79 -12.72
N LEU A 225 -8.38 -9.71 -12.05
CA LEU A 225 -9.39 -9.72 -10.99
C LEU A 225 -10.81 -9.36 -11.49
N SER A 226 -10.93 -8.85 -12.71
CA SER A 226 -12.22 -8.53 -13.34
C SER A 226 -13.21 -9.72 -13.35
N PRO A 227 -12.81 -10.96 -13.68
CA PRO A 227 -13.73 -12.10 -13.64
C PRO A 227 -14.27 -12.41 -12.23
N LEU A 228 -13.58 -11.96 -11.20
CA LEU A 228 -14.00 -12.12 -9.80
C LEU A 228 -14.76 -10.89 -9.29
N GLY A 229 -14.76 -9.79 -10.06
CA GLY A 229 -15.31 -8.51 -9.62
C GLY A 229 -14.62 -7.96 -8.37
N LEU A 230 -13.33 -8.22 -8.20
CA LEU A 230 -12.54 -7.79 -7.04
C LEU A 230 -11.65 -6.61 -7.41
N ALA A 231 -11.62 -5.60 -6.53
CA ALA A 231 -10.67 -4.51 -6.63
C ALA A 231 -9.23 -4.98 -6.34
N THR A 232 -8.24 -4.40 -7.02
CA THR A 232 -6.83 -4.74 -6.83
C THR A 232 -6.29 -4.32 -5.47
N LEU A 233 -6.95 -3.37 -4.81
CA LEU A 233 -6.50 -2.78 -3.55
C LEU A 233 -5.02 -2.36 -3.66
N THR A 234 -4.24 -2.52 -2.61
CA THR A 234 -2.80 -2.20 -2.64
C THR A 234 -1.90 -3.38 -3.07
N ALA A 235 -2.46 -4.43 -3.69
CA ALA A 235 -1.68 -5.56 -4.18
C ALA A 235 -0.60 -5.17 -5.20
N PRO A 236 -0.87 -4.27 -6.19
CA PRO A 236 0.15 -3.85 -7.14
C PRO A 236 1.38 -3.23 -6.47
N PHE A 237 1.17 -2.42 -5.43
CA PHE A 237 2.25 -1.88 -4.60
C PHE A 237 3.07 -2.99 -3.94
N CYS A 238 2.41 -3.96 -3.31
CA CYS A 238 3.10 -5.05 -2.61
C CYS A 238 3.97 -5.86 -3.58
N VAL A 239 3.40 -6.27 -4.71
CA VAL A 239 4.09 -7.06 -5.75
C VAL A 239 5.27 -6.28 -6.34
N ALA A 240 5.05 -5.02 -6.74
CA ALA A 240 6.10 -4.17 -7.27
C ALA A 240 7.23 -3.97 -6.24
N THR A 241 6.88 -3.67 -4.99
CA THR A 241 7.89 -3.42 -3.96
C THR A 241 8.69 -4.68 -3.65
N TRP A 242 8.07 -5.86 -3.59
CA TRP A 242 8.80 -7.12 -3.47
C TRP A 242 9.75 -7.32 -4.64
N LEU A 243 9.30 -7.14 -5.89
CA LEU A 243 10.11 -7.29 -7.09
C LEU A 243 11.36 -6.40 -7.05
N PHE A 244 11.23 -5.17 -6.53
CA PHE A 244 12.33 -4.20 -6.47
C PHE A 244 13.22 -4.33 -5.24
N LEU A 245 12.79 -5.00 -4.18
CA LEU A 245 13.60 -5.25 -2.98
C LEU A 245 14.33 -6.60 -3.00
N LEU A 246 13.76 -7.62 -3.65
CA LEU A 246 14.34 -8.96 -3.70
C LEU A 246 15.78 -9.02 -4.26
N PRO A 247 16.16 -8.23 -5.29
CA PRO A 247 17.53 -8.24 -5.81
C PRO A 247 18.60 -7.71 -4.86
N ILE A 248 18.25 -7.09 -3.75
CA ILE A 248 19.17 -6.52 -2.73
C ILE A 248 20.26 -5.67 -3.37
N LEU A 249 19.88 -4.58 -4.05
CA LEU A 249 20.83 -3.70 -4.73
C LEU A 249 21.53 -2.76 -3.75
N LYS A 250 22.83 -2.55 -3.96
CA LYS A 250 23.62 -1.52 -3.27
C LYS A 250 23.42 -0.17 -3.97
N LEU A 251 22.40 0.57 -3.61
CA LEU A 251 22.11 1.89 -4.17
C LEU A 251 22.84 3.02 -3.44
N ASP A 252 23.31 2.79 -2.23
CA ASP A 252 24.15 3.72 -1.48
C ASP A 252 25.61 3.24 -1.47
N SER A 253 26.56 4.14 -1.76
CA SER A 253 27.99 3.84 -1.83
C SER A 253 28.65 3.72 -0.44
N ARG A 254 27.98 4.15 0.64
CA ARG A 254 28.56 4.26 1.96
C ARG A 254 28.17 3.15 2.94
N GLU A 255 27.10 2.45 2.73
CA GLU A 255 26.67 1.34 3.58
C GLU A 255 26.04 0.22 2.76
N LYS A 256 26.21 -1.01 3.19
CA LYS A 256 25.45 -2.14 2.63
C LYS A 256 23.97 -1.85 2.86
N PRO A 257 23.12 -1.83 1.84
CA PRO A 257 21.67 -1.75 2.04
C PRO A 257 21.25 -3.05 2.70
N ASP A 258 21.22 -3.03 4.02
CA ASP A 258 20.60 -4.08 4.79
C ASP A 258 19.18 -3.62 5.09
N HIS A 259 18.21 -4.13 4.34
CA HIS A 259 16.79 -3.91 4.64
C HIS A 259 16.44 -4.36 6.06
N THR A 260 17.35 -5.11 6.71
CA THR A 260 17.26 -5.49 8.12
C THR A 260 17.76 -4.37 9.04
N ASP A 261 18.52 -3.37 8.57
CA ASP A 261 19.01 -2.29 9.43
C ASP A 261 17.87 -1.36 9.84
N TRP A 262 16.87 -1.12 8.98
CA TRP A 262 15.63 -0.48 9.40
C TRP A 262 14.94 -1.32 10.50
N TYR A 263 14.94 -2.63 10.37
CA TYR A 263 14.41 -3.57 11.35
C TYR A 263 15.26 -3.63 12.62
N LYS A 264 16.59 -3.54 12.51
CA LYS A 264 17.54 -3.57 13.63
C LYS A 264 17.61 -2.23 14.35
N SER A 265 17.64 -1.11 13.66
CA SER A 265 17.65 0.22 14.27
C SER A 265 16.38 0.49 15.09
N HIS A 266 15.30 -0.24 14.79
CA HIS A 266 14.04 -0.17 15.52
C HIS A 266 13.85 -1.32 16.53
N LYS A 267 14.71 -2.35 16.49
CA LYS A 267 14.70 -3.48 17.45
C LYS A 267 15.58 -3.28 18.65
N GLU A 268 16.67 -2.53 18.53
CA GLU A 268 17.49 -2.24 19.70
C GLU A 268 16.89 -1.07 20.48
N PRO A 269 16.35 -1.27 21.70
CA PRO A 269 16.22 -0.17 22.62
C PRO A 269 17.63 0.43 22.74
N ARG A 270 17.76 1.74 22.69
CA ARG A 270 18.98 2.43 23.10
C ARG A 270 19.30 2.00 24.54
N GLY A 271 19.84 0.79 24.64
CA GLY A 271 20.26 0.19 25.89
C GLY A 271 21.51 0.93 26.31
N ASN A 272 21.38 1.63 27.41
CA ASN A 272 22.42 2.04 28.33
C ASN A 272 23.81 1.50 27.95
N SER A 273 24.61 2.34 27.32
CA SER A 273 26.05 2.19 27.30
C SER A 273 26.58 2.45 28.72
N ARG A 274 26.31 1.54 29.65
CA ARG A 274 27.06 1.45 30.89
C ARG A 274 28.49 1.09 30.50
N ARG A 275 29.33 2.13 30.47
CA ARG A 275 30.77 2.04 30.53
C ARG A 275 31.18 0.80 31.35
N LYS A 276 31.66 -0.23 30.68
CA LYS A 276 32.52 -1.22 31.34
C LYS A 276 33.80 -0.49 31.71
N ARG A 277 33.88 -0.03 32.97
CA ARG A 277 35.16 0.31 33.59
C ARG A 277 35.99 -0.96 33.58
N LYS A 278 37.15 -0.93 32.92
CA LYS A 278 38.19 -1.94 33.10
C LYS A 278 38.63 -1.90 34.57
N PRO A 279 38.76 -3.03 35.27
CA PRO A 279 39.51 -3.07 36.51
C PRO A 279 41.01 -2.89 36.22
N GLN A 280 41.66 -2.10 37.05
CA GLN A 280 43.10 -1.99 37.10
C GLN A 280 43.72 -3.28 37.63
#